data_53f49907131fddb07e7fdecd3e3b6b10
#
_entry.id   53f49907131fddb07e7fdecd3e3b6b10
#
_cell.length_a   1.000
_cell.length_b   1.000
_cell.length_c   1.000
_cell.angle_alpha   90.00
_cell.angle_beta   90.00
_cell.angle_gamma   90.00
#
_symmetry.space_group_name_H-M   'P 1'
#
loop_
_entity.id
_entity.type
_entity.pdbx_description
1 polymer ?
#
loop_
_entity_poly.entity_id
_entity_poly.type
_entity_poly.pdbx_seq_one_letter_code
_entity_poly.pdbx_strand_id
1 'polypeptide(L)'
;MEENLKILLCEDDENLGMLLREYLAAKGYTAELCPDGEAGYKAFLKTKFDICVLDVMMPKKDGFTLAQEIRTANAEIPIIFLTAKTLKEDILEGFKIGADDYITKPFSMEELVFRIEAILRRVRGKKNKESTVYHIGRFTFDTQKQLLSIGDKQTKLTTKENELLALLCSHANEILQRDFALKTIWIDDNYFNARSMDVYITKLRKHLKDDDQIEIINIHGKGYKLITPEED
;
A
#
# COMPACT_ATOMS: atom_id res chain seq x y z
N MET A 1 -12.61 7.59 23.74
CA MET A 1 -12.85 6.16 23.41
C MET A 1 -11.90 5.86 22.27
N GLU A 2 -10.91 4.99 22.51
CA GLU A 2 -10.06 4.52 21.41
C GLU A 2 -10.95 3.73 20.44
N GLU A 3 -11.03 4.18 19.20
CA GLU A 3 -11.73 3.44 18.14
C GLU A 3 -11.05 2.09 17.98
N ASN A 4 -11.80 1.03 18.25
CA ASN A 4 -11.30 -0.35 18.14
C ASN A 4 -11.12 -0.66 16.65
N LEU A 5 -9.86 -0.70 16.19
CA LEU A 5 -9.50 -0.90 14.78
C LEU A 5 -9.93 -2.27 14.29
N LYS A 6 -10.55 -2.30 13.11
CA LYS A 6 -11.10 -3.52 12.51
C LYS A 6 -10.20 -4.04 11.41
N ILE A 7 -9.86 -5.31 11.51
CA ILE A 7 -9.00 -6.04 10.58
C ILE A 7 -9.83 -7.09 9.84
N LEU A 8 -9.82 -7.06 8.51
CA LEU A 8 -10.26 -8.20 7.72
C LEU A 8 -9.08 -9.19 7.66
N LEU A 9 -9.25 -10.38 8.24
CA LEU A 9 -8.26 -11.44 8.26
C LEU A 9 -8.77 -12.61 7.41
N CYS A 10 -8.09 -12.92 6.31
CA CYS A 10 -8.42 -14.06 5.47
C CYS A 10 -7.28 -15.09 5.55
N GLU A 11 -7.60 -16.28 6.05
CA GLU A 11 -6.65 -17.39 6.27
C GLU A 11 -7.44 -18.69 6.22
N ASP A 12 -7.02 -19.66 5.42
CA ASP A 12 -7.70 -20.95 5.23
C ASP A 12 -7.26 -22.02 6.24
N ASP A 13 -6.07 -21.88 6.84
CA ASP A 13 -5.68 -22.71 7.99
C ASP A 13 -6.43 -22.25 9.24
N GLU A 14 -7.40 -23.06 9.69
CA GLU A 14 -8.23 -22.75 10.85
C GLU A 14 -7.43 -22.49 12.13
N ASN A 15 -6.36 -23.27 12.36
CA ASN A 15 -5.54 -23.15 13.56
C ASN A 15 -4.75 -21.84 13.54
N LEU A 16 -4.09 -21.53 12.43
CA LEU A 16 -3.36 -20.28 12.25
C LEU A 16 -4.31 -19.08 12.30
N GLY A 17 -5.45 -19.15 11.61
CA GLY A 17 -6.46 -18.09 11.58
C GLY A 17 -7.02 -17.78 12.98
N MET A 18 -7.37 -18.81 13.77
CA MET A 18 -7.81 -18.61 15.15
C MET A 18 -6.72 -18.00 16.03
N LEU A 19 -5.50 -18.51 15.93
CA LEU A 19 -4.36 -18.00 16.70
C LEU A 19 -4.08 -16.53 16.38
N LEU A 20 -4.08 -16.17 15.09
CA LEU A 20 -3.93 -14.80 14.64
C LEU A 20 -5.03 -13.88 15.18
N ARG A 21 -6.28 -14.31 15.07
CA ARG A 21 -7.44 -13.55 15.59
C ARG A 21 -7.34 -13.30 17.08
N GLU A 22 -7.01 -14.34 17.87
CA GLU A 22 -6.88 -14.23 19.33
C GLU A 22 -5.71 -13.32 19.72
N TYR A 23 -4.58 -13.44 19.02
CA TYR A 23 -3.43 -12.59 19.28
C TYR A 23 -3.71 -11.12 18.95
N LEU A 24 -4.36 -10.85 17.81
CA LEU A 24 -4.80 -9.51 17.43
C LEU A 24 -5.80 -8.92 18.42
N ALA A 25 -6.75 -9.74 18.93
CA ALA A 25 -7.69 -9.33 19.96
C ALA A 25 -6.98 -8.95 21.27
N ALA A 26 -5.98 -9.73 21.69
CA ALA A 26 -5.15 -9.44 22.88
C ALA A 26 -4.36 -8.11 22.73
N LYS A 27 -4.09 -7.66 21.49
CA LYS A 27 -3.46 -6.37 21.18
C LYS A 27 -4.47 -5.23 20.98
N GLY A 28 -5.77 -5.46 21.22
CA GLY A 28 -6.81 -4.43 21.15
C GLY A 28 -7.41 -4.23 19.76
N TYR A 29 -7.20 -5.15 18.83
CA TYR A 29 -7.82 -5.12 17.50
C TYR A 29 -9.09 -5.98 17.46
N THR A 30 -10.02 -5.64 16.58
CA THR A 30 -11.14 -6.52 16.23
C THR A 30 -10.86 -7.16 14.88
N ALA A 31 -10.54 -8.46 14.84
CA ALA A 31 -10.29 -9.19 13.60
C ALA A 31 -11.50 -10.05 13.22
N GLU A 32 -12.02 -9.86 12.01
CA GLU A 32 -13.01 -10.73 11.38
C GLU A 32 -12.28 -11.76 10.53
N LEU A 33 -12.32 -13.04 10.98
CA LEU A 33 -11.65 -14.15 10.29
C LEU A 33 -12.57 -14.74 9.23
N CYS A 34 -12.05 -14.84 8.00
CA CYS A 34 -12.70 -15.45 6.85
C CYS A 34 -11.85 -16.61 6.32
N PRO A 35 -12.43 -17.79 6.03
CA PRO A 35 -11.68 -18.98 5.63
C PRO A 35 -11.30 -19.01 4.15
N ASP A 36 -11.78 -18.08 3.35
CA ASP A 36 -11.51 -17.97 1.90
C ASP A 36 -11.80 -16.56 1.37
N GLY A 37 -11.35 -16.28 0.15
CA GLY A 37 -11.52 -14.95 -0.45
C GLY A 37 -12.96 -14.58 -0.79
N GLU A 38 -13.87 -15.55 -0.99
CA GLU A 38 -15.29 -15.23 -1.21
C GLU A 38 -15.97 -14.75 0.08
N ALA A 39 -15.68 -15.44 1.20
CA ALA A 39 -16.15 -15.02 2.52
C ALA A 39 -15.55 -13.66 2.88
N GLY A 40 -14.25 -13.45 2.61
CA GLY A 40 -13.56 -12.19 2.81
C GLY A 40 -14.19 -11.04 2.04
N TYR A 41 -14.51 -11.21 0.75
CA TYR A 41 -15.16 -10.17 -0.03
C TYR A 41 -16.58 -9.84 0.46
N LYS A 42 -17.35 -10.87 0.84
CA LYS A 42 -18.69 -10.67 1.44
C LYS A 42 -18.64 -9.89 2.74
N ALA A 43 -17.65 -10.18 3.59
CA ALA A 43 -17.41 -9.45 4.83
C ALA A 43 -17.01 -8.00 4.55
N PHE A 44 -16.11 -7.79 3.59
CA PHE A 44 -15.62 -6.47 3.18
C PHE A 44 -16.74 -5.53 2.71
N LEU A 45 -17.72 -6.06 1.97
CA LEU A 45 -18.87 -5.26 1.51
C LEU A 45 -19.86 -4.89 2.63
N LYS A 46 -19.87 -5.65 3.73
CA LYS A 46 -20.82 -5.45 4.86
C LYS A 46 -20.22 -4.62 5.99
N THR A 47 -18.91 -4.72 6.19
CA THR A 47 -18.21 -4.14 7.35
C THR A 47 -17.13 -3.19 6.86
N LYS A 48 -17.00 -2.04 7.52
CA LYS A 48 -15.88 -1.13 7.28
C LYS A 48 -14.67 -1.62 8.06
N PHE A 49 -13.59 -1.91 7.36
CA PHE A 49 -12.30 -2.30 7.92
C PHE A 49 -11.28 -1.18 7.79
N ASP A 50 -10.26 -1.21 8.65
CA ASP A 50 -9.13 -0.27 8.65
C ASP A 50 -7.92 -0.82 7.90
N ILE A 51 -7.80 -2.14 7.82
CA ILE A 51 -6.72 -2.87 7.14
C ILE A 51 -7.17 -4.28 6.77
N CYS A 52 -6.63 -4.83 5.68
CA CYS A 52 -6.81 -6.22 5.28
C CYS A 52 -5.49 -7.00 5.43
N VAL A 53 -5.57 -8.19 6.02
CA VAL A 53 -4.49 -9.18 6.12
C VAL A 53 -4.97 -10.42 5.39
N LEU A 54 -4.35 -10.75 4.26
CA LEU A 54 -4.86 -11.74 3.32
C LEU A 54 -3.80 -12.82 3.05
N ASP A 55 -4.10 -14.07 3.30
CA ASP A 55 -3.30 -15.15 2.74
C ASP A 55 -3.44 -15.14 1.21
N VAL A 56 -2.32 -15.36 0.53
CA VAL A 56 -2.31 -15.47 -0.93
C VAL A 56 -2.94 -16.78 -1.39
N MET A 57 -2.67 -17.87 -0.67
CA MET A 57 -3.10 -19.21 -1.07
C MET A 57 -4.35 -19.65 -0.32
N MET A 58 -5.51 -19.31 -0.82
CA MET A 58 -6.80 -19.72 -0.24
C MET A 58 -7.66 -20.44 -1.27
N PRO A 59 -8.56 -21.35 -0.82
CA PRO A 59 -9.54 -22.00 -1.70
C PRO A 59 -10.58 -21.02 -2.22
N LYS A 60 -11.31 -21.40 -3.27
CA LYS A 60 -12.39 -20.68 -3.96
C LYS A 60 -11.93 -19.37 -4.62
N LYS A 61 -11.33 -18.46 -3.88
CA LYS A 61 -10.76 -17.19 -4.34
C LYS A 61 -9.46 -16.94 -3.60
N ASP A 62 -8.36 -16.81 -4.35
CA ASP A 62 -7.06 -16.50 -3.80
C ASP A 62 -6.95 -15.04 -3.31
N GLY A 63 -5.91 -14.75 -2.53
CA GLY A 63 -5.72 -13.43 -1.92
C GLY A 63 -5.46 -12.33 -2.94
N PHE A 64 -4.83 -12.61 -4.08
CA PHE A 64 -4.58 -11.60 -5.11
C PHE A 64 -5.87 -11.20 -5.81
N THR A 65 -6.70 -12.17 -6.18
CA THR A 65 -8.02 -11.91 -6.77
C THR A 65 -8.90 -11.13 -5.80
N LEU A 66 -8.93 -11.51 -4.52
CA LEU A 66 -9.65 -10.77 -3.48
C LEU A 66 -9.15 -9.34 -3.36
N ALA A 67 -7.85 -9.12 -3.33
CA ALA A 67 -7.27 -7.79 -3.23
C ALA A 67 -7.60 -6.90 -4.44
N GLN A 68 -7.64 -7.45 -5.66
CA GLN A 68 -8.06 -6.71 -6.86
C GLN A 68 -9.50 -6.22 -6.75
N GLU A 69 -10.42 -7.07 -6.27
CA GLU A 69 -11.82 -6.69 -6.05
C GLU A 69 -11.94 -5.64 -4.94
N ILE A 70 -11.19 -5.79 -3.83
CA ILE A 70 -11.13 -4.79 -2.76
C ILE A 70 -10.62 -3.46 -3.31
N ARG A 71 -9.56 -3.45 -4.14
CA ARG A 71 -9.01 -2.23 -4.75
C ARG A 71 -10.00 -1.53 -5.67
N THR A 72 -10.86 -2.27 -6.34
CA THR A 72 -11.94 -1.70 -7.16
C THR A 72 -12.98 -0.98 -6.30
N ALA A 73 -13.30 -1.53 -5.12
CA ALA A 73 -14.27 -0.96 -4.19
C ALA A 73 -13.66 0.14 -3.29
N ASN A 74 -12.40 -0.03 -2.87
CA ASN A 74 -11.66 0.91 -2.02
C ASN A 74 -10.16 0.86 -2.37
N ALA A 75 -9.69 1.85 -3.10
CA ALA A 75 -8.28 1.95 -3.50
C ALA A 75 -7.34 2.25 -2.31
N GLU A 76 -7.84 2.83 -1.23
CA GLU A 76 -7.02 3.39 -0.14
C GLU A 76 -6.77 2.43 1.03
N ILE A 77 -7.63 1.42 1.23
CA ILE A 77 -7.49 0.51 2.37
C ILE A 77 -6.14 -0.21 2.33
N PRO A 78 -5.36 -0.23 3.41
CA PRO A 78 -4.11 -0.95 3.44
C PRO A 78 -4.31 -2.46 3.30
N ILE A 79 -3.41 -3.12 2.56
CA ILE A 79 -3.41 -4.59 2.38
C ILE A 79 -2.02 -5.14 2.70
N ILE A 80 -1.99 -6.12 3.61
CA ILE A 80 -0.83 -6.97 3.88
C ILE A 80 -1.12 -8.36 3.32
N PHE A 81 -0.21 -8.92 2.54
CA PHE A 81 -0.27 -10.30 2.15
C PHE A 81 0.55 -11.20 3.08
N LEU A 82 -0.04 -12.34 3.47
CA LEU A 82 0.66 -13.46 4.08
C LEU A 82 0.87 -14.54 3.03
N THR A 83 2.05 -15.16 2.96
CA THR A 83 2.30 -16.15 1.93
C THR A 83 3.40 -17.14 2.27
N ALA A 84 3.23 -18.39 1.86
CA ALA A 84 4.30 -19.37 1.78
C ALA A 84 5.13 -19.23 0.48
N LYS A 85 4.66 -18.41 -0.48
CA LYS A 85 5.34 -18.21 -1.76
C LYS A 85 6.52 -17.27 -1.61
N THR A 86 7.70 -17.78 -1.93
CA THR A 86 8.96 -17.02 -1.94
C THR A 86 9.39 -16.63 -3.35
N LEU A 87 8.61 -17.02 -4.38
CA LEU A 87 8.95 -16.72 -5.76
C LEU A 87 8.80 -15.22 -6.04
N LYS A 88 9.82 -14.64 -6.64
CA LYS A 88 9.90 -13.21 -6.97
C LYS A 88 8.72 -12.70 -7.80
N GLU A 89 8.16 -13.55 -8.63
CA GLU A 89 7.05 -13.24 -9.54
C GLU A 89 5.74 -13.03 -8.77
N ASP A 90 5.44 -13.86 -7.77
CA ASP A 90 4.24 -13.76 -6.94
C ASP A 90 4.26 -12.46 -6.10
N ILE A 91 5.41 -12.10 -5.54
CA ILE A 91 5.58 -10.87 -4.77
C ILE A 91 5.40 -9.63 -5.65
N LEU A 92 5.93 -9.66 -6.88
CA LEU A 92 5.74 -8.58 -7.85
C LEU A 92 4.27 -8.43 -8.25
N GLU A 93 3.51 -9.52 -8.33
CA GLU A 93 2.07 -9.47 -8.60
C GLU A 93 1.32 -8.79 -7.47
N GLY A 94 1.59 -9.14 -6.21
CA GLY A 94 0.99 -8.47 -5.05
C GLY A 94 1.24 -6.96 -5.04
N PHE A 95 2.45 -6.52 -5.35
CA PHE A 95 2.75 -5.09 -5.45
C PHE A 95 2.10 -4.41 -6.66
N LYS A 96 1.92 -5.12 -7.78
CA LYS A 96 1.12 -4.61 -8.92
C LYS A 96 -0.33 -4.35 -8.54
N ILE A 97 -0.89 -5.13 -7.62
CA ILE A 97 -2.24 -4.93 -7.08
C ILE A 97 -2.28 -3.71 -6.14
N GLY A 98 -1.14 -3.31 -5.56
CA GLY A 98 -1.03 -2.17 -4.63
C GLY A 98 -1.05 -2.60 -3.17
N ALA A 99 -0.40 -3.71 -2.83
CA ALA A 99 -0.19 -4.13 -1.45
C ALA A 99 0.71 -3.14 -0.70
N ASP A 100 0.43 -2.93 0.57
CA ASP A 100 1.23 -2.06 1.43
C ASP A 100 2.41 -2.81 2.04
N ASP A 101 2.28 -4.11 2.26
CA ASP A 101 3.35 -4.97 2.75
C ASP A 101 3.13 -6.44 2.37
N TYR A 102 4.17 -7.23 2.60
CA TYR A 102 4.24 -8.64 2.25
C TYR A 102 5.03 -9.41 3.31
N ILE A 103 4.41 -10.43 3.93
CA ILE A 103 5.01 -11.23 5.00
C ILE A 103 5.10 -12.67 4.54
N THR A 104 6.30 -13.24 4.57
CA THR A 104 6.52 -14.64 4.20
C THR A 104 6.33 -15.57 5.41
N LYS A 105 5.57 -16.63 5.23
CA LYS A 105 5.44 -17.72 6.22
C LYS A 105 6.71 -18.60 6.21
N PRO A 106 7.26 -19.00 7.38
CA PRO A 106 6.78 -18.70 8.73
C PRO A 106 7.19 -17.30 9.21
N PHE A 107 6.34 -16.65 9.98
CA PHE A 107 6.57 -15.34 10.60
C PHE A 107 6.20 -15.36 12.09
N SER A 108 6.67 -14.36 12.84
CA SER A 108 6.23 -14.21 14.25
C SER A 108 4.97 -13.35 14.33
N MET A 109 4.15 -13.60 15.37
CA MET A 109 2.96 -12.78 15.63
C MET A 109 3.31 -11.33 15.92
N GLU A 110 4.44 -11.10 16.57
CA GLU A 110 4.98 -9.77 16.86
C GLU A 110 5.33 -9.03 15.57
N GLU A 111 5.93 -9.72 14.58
CA GLU A 111 6.24 -9.13 13.28
C GLU A 111 4.99 -8.63 12.58
N LEU A 112 3.94 -9.46 12.52
CA LEU A 112 2.66 -9.06 11.91
C LEU A 112 2.07 -7.83 12.60
N VAL A 113 1.99 -7.83 13.95
CA VAL A 113 1.46 -6.69 14.70
C VAL A 113 2.29 -5.44 14.47
N PHE A 114 3.62 -5.53 14.51
CA PHE A 114 4.51 -4.40 14.26
C PHE A 114 4.27 -3.78 12.88
N ARG A 115 4.06 -4.59 11.84
CA ARG A 115 3.79 -4.13 10.47
C ARG A 115 2.40 -3.49 10.37
N ILE A 116 1.37 -4.09 10.99
CA ILE A 116 0.02 -3.51 11.09
C ILE A 116 0.08 -2.13 11.75
N GLU A 117 0.74 -2.01 12.91
CA GLU A 117 0.87 -0.75 13.64
C GLU A 117 1.59 0.32 12.82
N ALA A 118 2.67 -0.05 12.16
CA ALA A 118 3.44 0.87 11.32
C ALA A 118 2.59 1.42 10.16
N ILE A 119 1.81 0.57 9.49
CA ILE A 119 0.92 0.96 8.40
C ILE A 119 -0.23 1.85 8.93
N LEU A 120 -0.91 1.43 9.99
CA LEU A 120 -2.03 2.17 10.56
C LEU A 120 -1.59 3.53 11.13
N ARG A 121 -0.41 3.62 11.75
CA ARG A 121 0.17 4.89 12.21
C ARG A 121 0.38 5.86 11.04
N ARG A 122 0.85 5.38 9.89
CA ARG A 122 1.02 6.20 8.68
C ARG A 122 -0.31 6.72 8.15
N VAL A 123 -1.32 5.85 8.08
CA VAL A 123 -2.65 6.21 7.61
C VAL A 123 -3.31 7.22 8.56
N ARG A 124 -3.20 7.02 9.89
CA ARG A 124 -3.75 7.94 10.90
C ARG A 124 -2.97 9.25 11.00
N GLY A 125 -1.65 9.20 10.90
CA GLY A 125 -0.81 10.40 10.92
C GLY A 125 -1.10 11.37 9.77
N LYS A 126 -1.65 10.86 8.64
CA LYS A 126 -2.13 11.67 7.53
C LYS A 126 -3.43 12.40 7.83
N LYS A 127 -4.35 11.82 8.62
CA LYS A 127 -5.61 12.49 8.99
C LYS A 127 -5.40 13.74 9.87
N ASN A 128 -4.26 13.83 10.55
CA ASN A 128 -3.92 14.94 11.47
C ASN A 128 -2.92 15.95 10.89
N LYS A 129 -2.40 15.74 9.67
CA LYS A 129 -1.55 16.72 8.98
C LYS A 129 -2.40 17.58 8.07
N GLU A 130 -2.08 18.88 8.01
CA GLU A 130 -2.63 19.77 6.98
C GLU A 130 -2.41 19.16 5.59
N SER A 131 -3.44 19.24 4.76
CA SER A 131 -3.36 18.75 3.38
C SER A 131 -2.26 19.48 2.65
N THR A 132 -1.25 18.76 2.19
CA THR A 132 -0.26 19.32 1.29
C THR A 132 -0.74 19.06 -0.13
N VAL A 133 -1.02 20.15 -0.83
CA VAL A 133 -1.38 20.13 -2.27
C VAL A 133 -0.15 20.49 -3.05
N TYR A 134 0.28 19.59 -3.95
CA TYR A 134 1.35 19.85 -4.90
C TYR A 134 0.77 20.19 -6.27
N HIS A 135 1.35 21.18 -6.92
CA HIS A 135 1.14 21.46 -8.32
C HIS A 135 2.32 20.87 -9.12
N ILE A 136 2.04 19.93 -10.00
CA ILE A 136 3.05 19.18 -10.75
C ILE A 136 2.72 19.37 -12.23
N GLY A 137 3.29 20.39 -12.86
CA GLY A 137 2.87 20.83 -14.20
C GLY A 137 1.37 21.10 -14.22
N ARG A 138 0.61 20.38 -15.07
CA ARG A 138 -0.85 20.52 -15.15
C ARG A 138 -1.62 19.70 -14.10
N PHE A 139 -0.93 18.88 -13.31
CA PHE A 139 -1.57 18.08 -12.26
C PHE A 139 -1.68 18.85 -10.95
N THR A 140 -2.79 18.60 -10.24
CA THR A 140 -2.96 18.91 -8.83
C THR A 140 -2.99 17.62 -8.03
N PHE A 141 -2.12 17.51 -7.04
CA PHE A 141 -2.01 16.33 -6.19
C PHE A 141 -2.32 16.67 -4.73
N ASP A 142 -3.46 16.20 -4.23
CA ASP A 142 -3.91 16.33 -2.83
C ASP A 142 -3.48 15.08 -2.06
N THR A 143 -2.48 15.23 -1.20
CA THR A 143 -1.90 14.11 -0.42
C THR A 143 -2.86 13.54 0.59
N GLN A 144 -3.73 14.36 1.18
CA GLN A 144 -4.70 13.91 2.18
C GLN A 144 -5.84 13.12 1.54
N LYS A 145 -6.34 13.60 0.41
CA LYS A 145 -7.37 12.90 -0.35
C LYS A 145 -6.80 11.75 -1.19
N GLN A 146 -5.47 11.60 -1.28
CA GLN A 146 -4.79 10.66 -2.15
C GLN A 146 -5.26 10.78 -3.61
N LEU A 147 -5.46 12.01 -4.07
CA LEU A 147 -6.11 12.31 -5.33
C LEU A 147 -5.16 13.08 -6.26
N LEU A 148 -4.95 12.52 -7.43
CA LEU A 148 -4.23 13.15 -8.53
C LEU A 148 -5.23 13.59 -9.60
N SER A 149 -5.23 14.87 -9.95
CA SER A 149 -6.21 15.47 -10.86
C SER A 149 -5.53 16.21 -12.01
N ILE A 150 -6.06 16.10 -13.22
CA ILE A 150 -5.68 16.89 -14.38
C ILE A 150 -6.95 17.22 -15.19
N GLY A 151 -7.30 18.50 -15.33
CA GLY A 151 -8.61 18.89 -15.85
C GLY A 151 -9.73 18.20 -15.10
N ASP A 152 -10.66 17.56 -15.81
CA ASP A 152 -11.78 16.81 -15.20
C ASP A 152 -11.44 15.38 -14.79
N LYS A 153 -10.23 14.90 -15.14
CA LYS A 153 -9.80 13.56 -14.83
C LYS A 153 -9.25 13.49 -13.41
N GLN A 154 -9.78 12.57 -12.61
CA GLN A 154 -9.34 12.29 -11.25
C GLN A 154 -8.88 10.83 -11.12
N THR A 155 -7.76 10.62 -10.45
CA THR A 155 -7.20 9.30 -10.18
C THR A 155 -6.92 9.16 -8.69
N LYS A 156 -7.57 8.18 -8.06
CA LYS A 156 -7.28 7.79 -6.68
C LYS A 156 -5.99 6.97 -6.65
N LEU A 157 -5.11 7.34 -5.73
CA LEU A 157 -3.85 6.65 -5.51
C LEU A 157 -3.98 5.69 -4.33
N THR A 158 -3.28 4.56 -4.41
CA THR A 158 -3.07 3.71 -3.24
C THR A 158 -2.18 4.41 -2.21
N THR A 159 -2.15 3.92 -0.98
CA THR A 159 -1.33 4.51 0.08
C THR A 159 0.14 4.64 -0.33
N LYS A 160 0.73 3.58 -0.92
CA LYS A 160 2.13 3.58 -1.35
C LYS A 160 2.40 4.49 -2.55
N GLU A 161 1.50 4.55 -3.52
CA GLU A 161 1.60 5.49 -4.65
C GLU A 161 1.59 6.93 -4.15
N ASN A 162 0.68 7.25 -3.22
CA ASN A 162 0.56 8.56 -2.62
C ASN A 162 1.82 8.95 -1.81
N GLU A 163 2.37 8.03 -1.02
CA GLU A 163 3.58 8.26 -0.25
C GLU A 163 4.79 8.52 -1.15
N LEU A 164 4.95 7.69 -2.17
CA LEU A 164 6.07 7.82 -3.10
C LEU A 164 5.96 9.08 -3.95
N LEU A 165 4.76 9.42 -4.43
CA LEU A 165 4.56 10.65 -5.19
C LEU A 165 4.80 11.89 -4.32
N ALA A 166 4.31 11.92 -3.08
CA ALA A 166 4.56 13.02 -2.14
C ALA A 166 6.05 13.20 -1.86
N LEU A 167 6.79 12.10 -1.71
CA LEU A 167 8.22 12.14 -1.49
C LEU A 167 8.98 12.62 -2.73
N LEU A 168 8.56 12.23 -3.93
CA LEU A 168 9.10 12.73 -5.20
C LEU A 168 8.82 14.23 -5.37
N CYS A 169 7.62 14.70 -5.03
CA CYS A 169 7.26 16.12 -5.11
C CYS A 169 8.07 16.98 -4.12
N SER A 170 8.30 16.47 -2.90
CA SER A 170 9.12 17.20 -1.91
C SER A 170 10.62 17.28 -2.30
N HIS A 171 11.04 16.52 -3.31
CA HIS A 171 12.38 16.50 -3.90
C HIS A 171 12.31 16.79 -5.41
N ALA A 172 11.30 17.59 -5.85
CA ALA A 172 11.14 17.92 -7.26
C ALA A 172 12.44 18.51 -7.82
N ASN A 173 12.83 18.08 -9.02
CA ASN A 173 14.07 18.47 -9.68
C ASN A 173 15.38 18.11 -8.94
N GLU A 174 15.29 17.27 -7.87
CA GLU A 174 16.43 16.73 -7.14
C GLU A 174 16.47 15.19 -7.24
N ILE A 175 17.59 14.59 -6.84
CA ILE A 175 17.72 13.14 -6.82
C ILE A 175 17.15 12.60 -5.51
N LEU A 176 16.04 11.91 -5.58
CA LEU A 176 15.52 11.09 -4.48
C LEU A 176 16.33 9.80 -4.40
N GLN A 177 17.20 9.68 -3.40
CA GLN A 177 18.00 8.49 -3.20
C GLN A 177 17.12 7.28 -2.90
N ARG A 178 17.43 6.13 -3.56
CA ARG A 178 16.64 4.91 -3.44
C ARG A 178 16.53 4.41 -2.00
N ASP A 179 17.66 4.32 -1.29
CA ASP A 179 17.71 3.82 0.09
C ASP A 179 16.94 4.73 1.06
N PHE A 180 17.02 6.05 0.85
CA PHE A 180 16.24 7.01 1.63
C PHE A 180 14.74 6.82 1.41
N ALA A 181 14.30 6.68 0.15
CA ALA A 181 12.89 6.45 -0.16
C ALA A 181 12.39 5.11 0.42
N LEU A 182 13.18 4.05 0.33
CA LEU A 182 12.86 2.74 0.90
C LEU A 182 12.68 2.83 2.42
N LYS A 183 13.61 3.42 3.13
CA LYS A 183 13.53 3.59 4.60
C LYS A 183 12.39 4.51 5.03
N THR A 184 12.04 5.49 4.21
CA THR A 184 10.96 6.44 4.52
C THR A 184 9.57 5.82 4.32
N ILE A 185 9.38 5.04 3.25
CA ILE A 185 8.07 4.52 2.83
C ILE A 185 7.87 3.06 3.27
N TRP A 186 8.93 2.25 3.25
CA TRP A 186 8.92 0.87 3.71
C TRP A 186 9.71 0.75 5.02
N ILE A 187 9.36 -0.24 5.84
CA ILE A 187 9.97 -0.40 7.19
C ILE A 187 11.43 -0.78 7.09
N ASP A 188 11.80 -1.48 6.04
CA ASP A 188 13.16 -1.93 5.76
C ASP A 188 13.54 -1.75 4.29
N ASP A 189 14.82 -1.81 4.00
CA ASP A 189 15.43 -1.69 2.68
C ASP A 189 15.75 -3.05 2.03
N ASN A 190 14.99 -4.09 2.42
CA ASN A 190 15.22 -5.43 1.89
C ASN A 190 15.00 -5.50 0.36
N TYR A 191 15.53 -6.58 -0.25
CA TYR A 191 15.48 -6.79 -1.69
C TYR A 191 14.06 -6.73 -2.29
N PHE A 192 13.03 -7.16 -1.52
CA PHE A 192 11.65 -7.16 -1.97
C PHE A 192 11.09 -5.73 -2.05
N ASN A 193 11.40 -4.91 -1.05
CA ASN A 193 10.99 -3.51 -1.02
C ASN A 193 11.65 -2.70 -2.13
N ALA A 194 12.91 -3.00 -2.46
CA ALA A 194 13.61 -2.37 -3.57
C ALA A 194 12.91 -2.64 -4.92
N ARG A 195 12.45 -3.88 -5.18
CA ARG A 195 11.69 -4.21 -6.38
C ARG A 195 10.28 -3.65 -6.38
N SER A 196 9.63 -3.59 -5.22
CA SER A 196 8.31 -2.98 -5.12
C SER A 196 8.34 -1.51 -5.52
N MET A 197 9.38 -0.77 -5.14
CA MET A 197 9.56 0.63 -5.53
C MET A 197 9.56 0.80 -7.06
N ASP A 198 10.22 -0.09 -7.82
CA ASP A 198 10.25 -0.02 -9.29
C ASP A 198 8.85 -0.20 -9.91
N VAL A 199 8.02 -1.05 -9.28
CA VAL A 199 6.61 -1.25 -9.68
C VAL A 199 5.82 0.05 -9.46
N TYR A 200 5.96 0.69 -8.30
CA TYR A 200 5.26 1.93 -8.00
C TYR A 200 5.72 3.10 -8.87
N ILE A 201 7.02 3.20 -9.17
CA ILE A 201 7.54 4.17 -10.14
C ILE A 201 6.89 3.96 -11.51
N THR A 202 6.75 2.71 -11.95
CA THR A 202 6.10 2.41 -13.23
C THR A 202 4.63 2.83 -13.25
N LYS A 203 3.91 2.61 -12.14
CA LYS A 203 2.52 3.07 -12.00
C LYS A 203 2.40 4.59 -11.99
N LEU A 204 3.26 5.28 -11.23
CA LEU A 204 3.26 6.74 -11.19
C LEU A 204 3.56 7.35 -12.57
N ARG A 205 4.51 6.79 -13.32
CA ARG A 205 4.73 7.20 -14.72
C ARG A 205 3.48 7.06 -15.58
N LYS A 206 2.71 5.98 -15.38
CA LYS A 206 1.44 5.76 -16.10
C LYS A 206 0.37 6.78 -15.68
N HIS A 207 0.32 7.16 -14.40
CA HIS A 207 -0.62 8.18 -13.92
C HIS A 207 -0.29 9.59 -14.44
N LEU A 208 1.01 9.90 -14.55
CA LEU A 208 1.50 11.23 -14.95
C LEU A 208 1.64 11.42 -16.47
N LYS A 209 1.40 10.39 -17.29
CA LYS A 209 1.63 10.41 -18.74
C LYS A 209 0.84 11.46 -19.55
N ASP A 210 -0.21 12.03 -18.97
CA ASP A 210 -1.09 12.99 -19.66
C ASP A 210 -0.50 14.41 -19.63
N ASP A 211 0.69 14.59 -19.04
CA ASP A 211 1.49 15.82 -19.13
C ASP A 211 2.93 15.46 -19.53
N ASP A 212 3.33 15.86 -20.73
CA ASP A 212 4.64 15.59 -21.32
C ASP A 212 5.78 16.44 -20.74
N GLN A 213 5.46 17.45 -19.94
CA GLN A 213 6.44 18.25 -19.21
C GLN A 213 6.91 17.61 -17.90
N ILE A 214 6.28 16.48 -17.51
CA ILE A 214 6.58 15.77 -16.27
C ILE A 214 7.20 14.44 -16.60
N GLU A 215 8.33 14.13 -16.00
CA GLU A 215 8.97 12.83 -16.16
C GLU A 215 9.59 12.34 -14.85
N ILE A 216 9.41 11.05 -14.53
CA ILE A 216 10.19 10.39 -13.49
C ILE A 216 11.33 9.64 -14.17
N ILE A 217 12.54 10.17 -14.07
CA ILE A 217 13.74 9.54 -14.65
C ILE A 217 14.48 8.69 -13.63
N ASN A 218 15.17 7.65 -14.13
CA ASN A 218 16.04 6.80 -13.32
C ASN A 218 17.46 7.34 -13.38
N ILE A 219 18.05 7.63 -12.22
CA ILE A 219 19.47 8.01 -12.09
C ILE A 219 20.25 6.76 -11.67
N HIS A 220 20.97 6.20 -12.63
CA HIS A 220 21.68 4.93 -12.46
C HIS A 220 22.54 4.92 -11.18
N GLY A 221 22.34 3.86 -10.35
CA GLY A 221 23.06 3.65 -9.09
C GLY A 221 22.71 4.62 -7.96
N LYS A 222 21.80 5.59 -8.16
CA LYS A 222 21.44 6.59 -7.14
C LYS A 222 19.96 6.56 -6.73
N GLY A 223 19.06 6.54 -7.69
CA GLY A 223 17.61 6.59 -7.39
C GLY A 223 16.79 7.17 -8.52
N TYR A 224 15.83 8.01 -8.18
CA TYR A 224 14.89 8.59 -9.12
C TYR A 224 14.87 10.11 -9.02
N LYS A 225 14.47 10.77 -10.09
CA LYS A 225 14.26 12.22 -10.12
C LYS A 225 12.94 12.52 -10.81
N LEU A 226 12.07 13.26 -10.14
CA LEU A 226 10.87 13.85 -10.75
C LEU A 226 11.28 15.16 -11.42
N ILE A 227 11.13 15.22 -12.73
CA ILE A 227 11.29 16.44 -13.52
C ILE A 227 9.95 17.13 -13.57
N THR A 228 9.93 18.40 -13.22
CA THR A 228 8.78 19.29 -13.33
C THR A 228 9.25 20.62 -13.91
N PRO A 229 8.36 21.39 -14.59
CA PRO A 229 8.66 22.78 -14.93
C PRO A 229 9.07 23.55 -13.67
N GLU A 230 9.99 24.47 -13.78
CA GLU A 230 10.30 25.42 -12.71
C GLU A 230 9.08 26.32 -12.51
N GLU A 231 8.66 26.52 -11.27
CA GLU A 231 7.65 27.54 -10.95
C GLU A 231 8.30 28.91 -11.15
N ASP A 232 7.76 29.73 -12.08
CA ASP A 232 8.17 31.12 -12.32
C ASP A 232 7.83 32.03 -11.10
#